data_d9ac95cebe3be14bbfd38e26be4f3a0f
#
_entry.id   d9ac95cebe3be14bbfd38e26be4f3a0f
#
_cell.length_a   1.000
_cell.length_b   1.000
_cell.length_c   1.000
_cell.angle_alpha   90.00
_cell.angle_beta   90.00
_cell.angle_gamma   90.00
#
_symmetry.space_group_name_H-M   'P 1'
#
loop_
_entity.id
_entity.type
_entity.pdbx_description
1 polymer ?
#
loop_
_entity_poly.entity_id
_entity_poly.type
_entity_poly.pdbx_seq_one_letter_code
_entity_poly.pdbx_strand_id
1 'polypeptide(L)'
;MNYMNVAVAVAGAALLAGCSCPCGRKPFAVFPDSCATPDGMAVDSKGRLVIAAPNFNDTTKPAAIFRLDEPGGEPYLWVHVPPLAKTGLAAPMGICFGPEGELYVCDNQGWSGSEKGANEGRLLRLDFKDDKLTTCTVIASGMEHPNGVKYHNGMLYVTQSSLSKIKDPSGKLVSGVYRFKPTDSGIAVKNTREDPQLILTLVTQNPFCQYGLDGILFDGKGDLLLGNFGDGTIHRATFDAAGNVVSCKVFAKTDFDYSDPSGKDFLQRATKAKMRTTDGMCMDDAGNIYVADFSNNAITKVSPNGTVSVLRQDPDGDGMNGGLNQPGEPIIWRGRLVVSNFDAVIGPDKVNTKKDATCTLSTIEN
;
A
#
# COMPACT_ATOMS: atom_id res chain seq x y z
N MET A 1 -20.64 77.73 21.57
CA MET A 1 -21.01 76.53 20.83
C MET A 1 -19.81 75.63 20.76
N ASN A 2 -19.70 74.67 21.66
CA ASN A 2 -18.56 73.76 21.76
C ASN A 2 -18.91 72.48 21.05
N TYR A 3 -18.13 72.13 20.04
CA TYR A 3 -18.19 70.80 19.44
C TYR A 3 -17.21 69.87 20.16
N MET A 4 -17.78 68.86 20.81
CA MET A 4 -17.03 67.77 21.44
C MET A 4 -16.69 66.74 20.34
N ASN A 5 -15.40 66.52 20.10
CA ASN A 5 -14.91 65.43 19.25
C ASN A 5 -14.94 64.15 20.05
N VAL A 6 -15.72 63.15 19.61
CA VAL A 6 -15.67 61.78 20.09
C VAL A 6 -14.73 61.00 19.22
N ALA A 7 -13.60 60.59 19.72
CA ALA A 7 -12.69 59.66 19.07
C ALA A 7 -13.17 58.22 19.31
N VAL A 8 -13.56 57.53 18.28
CA VAL A 8 -13.85 56.08 18.32
C VAL A 8 -12.53 55.33 18.09
N ALA A 9 -12.06 54.68 19.15
CA ALA A 9 -10.95 53.75 19.05
C ALA A 9 -11.45 52.40 18.46
N VAL A 10 -11.05 52.10 17.23
CA VAL A 10 -11.25 50.78 16.63
C VAL A 10 -10.11 49.89 17.10
N ALA A 11 -10.39 48.98 18.04
CA ALA A 11 -9.47 47.92 18.42
C ALA A 11 -9.46 46.86 17.32
N GLY A 12 -8.45 46.88 16.47
CA GLY A 12 -8.17 45.82 15.52
C GLY A 12 -7.70 44.57 16.23
N ALA A 13 -8.54 43.55 16.37
CA ALA A 13 -8.10 42.22 16.73
C ALA A 13 -7.32 41.62 15.56
N ALA A 14 -6.00 41.63 15.65
CA ALA A 14 -5.14 40.86 14.76
C ALA A 14 -5.36 39.38 15.09
N LEU A 15 -6.10 38.67 14.24
CA LEU A 15 -6.10 37.22 14.19
C LEU A 15 -4.68 36.78 13.77
N LEU A 16 -3.87 36.44 14.74
CA LEU A 16 -2.68 35.66 14.53
C LEU A 16 -3.12 34.28 14.02
N ALA A 17 -3.21 34.13 12.71
CA ALA A 17 -3.18 32.83 12.10
C ALA A 17 -1.82 32.23 12.47
N GLY A 18 -1.82 31.38 13.49
CA GLY A 18 -0.66 30.58 13.85
C GLY A 18 -0.34 29.67 12.65
N CYS A 19 0.60 30.09 11.81
CA CYS A 19 1.36 29.16 11.00
C CYS A 19 2.07 28.24 11.99
N SER A 20 1.51 27.08 12.28
CA SER A 20 2.25 25.97 12.85
C SER A 20 3.23 25.50 11.77
N CYS A 21 4.37 26.19 11.67
CA CYS A 21 5.55 25.58 11.07
C CYS A 21 5.75 24.25 11.79
N PRO A 22 5.83 23.10 11.10
CA PRO A 22 6.20 21.83 11.74
C PRO A 22 7.70 21.82 12.03
N CYS A 23 8.18 22.83 12.75
CA CYS A 23 9.56 22.90 13.25
C CYS A 23 9.72 21.85 14.34
N GLY A 24 10.29 20.70 13.98
CA GLY A 24 10.73 19.70 14.95
C GLY A 24 10.31 18.26 14.70
N ARG A 25 9.46 17.97 13.74
CA ARG A 25 9.18 16.57 13.36
C ARG A 25 10.41 16.00 12.65
N LYS A 26 10.75 14.77 13.01
CA LYS A 26 11.79 13.98 12.35
C LYS A 26 11.13 12.77 11.70
N PRO A 27 11.72 12.18 10.66
CA PRO A 27 11.27 10.89 10.15
C PRO A 27 11.27 9.87 11.29
N PHE A 28 10.35 8.92 11.24
CA PHE A 28 10.31 7.83 12.22
C PHE A 28 11.56 6.97 12.13
N ALA A 29 12.01 6.71 10.91
CA ALA A 29 13.28 6.07 10.60
C ALA A 29 13.79 6.54 9.24
N VAL A 30 15.09 6.48 9.05
CA VAL A 30 15.80 6.80 7.79
C VAL A 30 16.50 5.53 7.34
N PHE A 31 16.28 5.13 6.09
CA PHE A 31 16.93 3.95 5.54
C PHE A 31 18.36 4.23 5.09
N PRO A 32 19.23 3.21 5.10
CA PRO A 32 20.55 3.32 4.45
C PRO A 32 20.40 3.44 2.93
N ASP A 33 21.46 3.89 2.26
CA ASP A 33 21.51 4.08 0.80
C ASP A 33 21.16 2.84 -0.02
N SER A 34 21.21 1.64 0.56
CA SER A 34 20.81 0.40 -0.10
C SER A 34 19.29 0.28 -0.32
N CYS A 35 18.48 1.13 0.32
CA CYS A 35 17.06 1.25 0.08
C CYS A 35 16.76 2.39 -0.89
N ALA A 36 15.96 2.13 -1.91
CA ALA A 36 15.53 3.14 -2.88
C ALA A 36 14.01 3.23 -3.05
N THR A 37 13.26 2.28 -2.49
CA THR A 37 11.79 2.29 -2.49
C THR A 37 11.32 1.31 -1.41
N PRO A 38 10.96 1.76 -0.20
CA PRO A 38 10.33 0.91 0.82
C PRO A 38 8.83 0.76 0.52
N ASP A 39 8.28 -0.42 0.77
CA ASP A 39 6.89 -0.75 0.45
C ASP A 39 6.23 -1.57 1.58
N GLY A 40 5.82 -2.81 1.29
CA GLY A 40 5.08 -3.67 2.18
C GLY A 40 5.75 -3.90 3.53
N MET A 41 4.96 -3.93 4.60
CA MET A 41 5.45 -4.09 5.96
C MET A 41 4.78 -5.24 6.70
N ALA A 42 5.53 -5.89 7.58
CA ALA A 42 5.02 -6.91 8.50
C ALA A 42 5.76 -6.86 9.84
N VAL A 43 5.14 -7.43 10.88
CA VAL A 43 5.78 -7.59 12.19
C VAL A 43 6.09 -9.07 12.41
N ASP A 44 7.32 -9.39 12.77
CA ASP A 44 7.73 -10.77 13.03
C ASP A 44 7.32 -11.25 14.45
N SER A 45 7.51 -12.52 14.72
CA SER A 45 7.17 -13.13 16.02
C SER A 45 7.98 -12.58 17.21
N LYS A 46 9.08 -11.86 16.95
CA LYS A 46 9.89 -11.16 17.97
C LYS A 46 9.46 -9.71 18.16
N GLY A 47 8.41 -9.26 17.45
CA GLY A 47 7.89 -7.88 17.49
C GLY A 47 8.75 -6.86 16.73
N ARG A 48 9.59 -7.31 15.78
CA ARG A 48 10.41 -6.43 14.93
C ARG A 48 9.66 -6.07 13.68
N LEU A 49 9.84 -4.84 13.21
CA LEU A 49 9.26 -4.37 11.96
C LEU A 49 10.13 -4.83 10.78
N VAL A 50 9.49 -5.43 9.79
CA VAL A 50 10.12 -5.94 8.57
C VAL A 50 9.54 -5.20 7.38
N ILE A 51 10.39 -4.70 6.48
CA ILE A 51 10.01 -3.81 5.39
C ILE A 51 10.56 -4.34 4.07
N ALA A 52 9.71 -4.55 3.08
CA ALA A 52 10.10 -4.88 1.72
C ALA A 52 10.63 -3.64 1.00
N ALA A 53 11.65 -3.80 0.18
CA ALA A 53 12.19 -2.74 -0.67
C ALA A 53 12.44 -3.29 -2.08
N PRO A 54 11.50 -3.08 -3.02
CA PRO A 54 11.66 -3.47 -4.42
C PRO A 54 12.70 -2.62 -5.16
N ASN A 55 13.07 -1.47 -4.60
CA ASN A 55 14.06 -0.55 -5.14
C ASN A 55 13.77 -0.06 -6.58
N PHE A 56 12.47 0.20 -6.87
CA PHE A 56 12.02 0.65 -8.19
C PHE A 56 12.64 1.97 -8.66
N ASN A 57 13.01 2.84 -7.71
CA ASN A 57 13.63 4.13 -8.04
C ASN A 57 15.08 3.98 -8.48
N ASP A 58 15.75 2.89 -8.07
CA ASP A 58 17.13 2.57 -8.45
C ASP A 58 17.33 1.06 -8.51
N THR A 59 17.08 0.45 -9.67
CA THR A 59 17.20 -0.99 -9.88
C THR A 59 18.65 -1.49 -9.94
N THR A 60 19.65 -0.63 -9.81
CA THR A 60 21.05 -1.04 -9.61
C THR A 60 21.27 -1.54 -8.18
N LYS A 61 20.40 -1.17 -7.24
CA LYS A 61 20.40 -1.67 -5.86
C LYS A 61 19.57 -2.97 -5.82
N PRO A 62 20.16 -4.09 -5.36
CA PRO A 62 19.41 -5.32 -5.24
C PRO A 62 18.20 -5.17 -4.33
N ALA A 63 17.07 -5.71 -4.76
CA ALA A 63 15.85 -5.70 -3.94
C ALA A 63 16.07 -6.48 -2.63
N ALA A 64 15.49 -5.97 -1.55
CA ALA A 64 15.82 -6.43 -0.21
C ALA A 64 14.63 -6.40 0.74
N ILE A 65 14.81 -7.07 1.87
CA ILE A 65 13.99 -6.93 3.06
C ILE A 65 14.85 -6.27 4.13
N PHE A 66 14.38 -5.16 4.67
CA PHE A 66 14.97 -4.45 5.79
C PHE A 66 14.29 -4.82 7.09
N ARG A 67 14.96 -4.56 8.20
CA ARG A 67 14.43 -4.79 9.54
C ARG A 67 14.73 -3.63 10.46
N LEU A 68 13.78 -3.31 11.33
CA LEU A 68 13.90 -2.33 12.39
C LEU A 68 13.47 -3.01 13.71
N ASP A 69 14.39 -3.14 14.64
CA ASP A 69 14.17 -3.92 15.86
C ASP A 69 13.37 -3.12 16.90
N GLU A 70 13.60 -1.81 17.00
CA GLU A 70 13.01 -0.93 18.01
C GLU A 70 12.63 0.44 17.41
N PRO A 71 11.58 1.10 17.92
CA PRO A 71 11.30 2.48 17.58
C PRO A 71 12.50 3.39 17.93
N GLY A 72 12.91 4.24 16.97
CA GLY A 72 14.07 5.11 17.12
C GLY A 72 15.39 4.44 16.77
N GLY A 73 15.40 3.15 16.42
CA GLY A 73 16.55 2.48 15.82
C GLY A 73 16.71 2.84 14.33
N GLU A 74 17.74 2.29 13.72
CA GLU A 74 18.01 2.44 12.29
C GLU A 74 17.59 1.17 11.55
N PRO A 75 16.84 1.26 10.45
CA PRO A 75 16.57 0.12 9.59
C PRO A 75 17.86 -0.42 9.01
N TYR A 76 18.01 -1.73 9.00
CA TYR A 76 19.18 -2.38 8.41
C TYR A 76 18.77 -3.47 7.44
N LEU A 77 19.62 -3.73 6.46
CA LEU A 77 19.46 -4.80 5.49
C LEU A 77 19.45 -6.15 6.23
N TRP A 78 18.34 -6.87 6.13
CA TRP A 78 18.24 -8.22 6.71
C TRP A 78 18.56 -9.29 5.68
N VAL A 79 17.93 -9.23 4.49
CA VAL A 79 18.13 -10.22 3.45
C VAL A 79 17.86 -9.63 2.06
N HIS A 80 18.63 -10.06 1.07
CA HIS A 80 18.28 -9.84 -0.34
C HIS A 80 17.28 -10.89 -0.81
N VAL A 81 16.23 -10.45 -1.50
CA VAL A 81 15.29 -11.37 -2.13
C VAL A 81 15.95 -12.00 -3.35
N PRO A 82 15.96 -13.33 -3.47
CA PRO A 82 16.59 -14.00 -4.61
C PRO A 82 15.99 -13.55 -5.95
N PRO A 83 16.81 -13.00 -6.86
CA PRO A 83 16.32 -12.49 -8.14
C PRO A 83 15.81 -13.63 -9.03
N LEU A 84 14.87 -13.31 -9.90
CA LEU A 84 14.45 -14.21 -10.97
C LEU A 84 15.53 -14.26 -12.05
N ALA A 85 16.03 -15.44 -12.40
CA ALA A 85 17.11 -15.59 -13.37
C ALA A 85 16.81 -14.94 -14.74
N LYS A 86 15.54 -15.00 -15.18
CA LYS A 86 15.11 -14.42 -16.46
C LYS A 86 15.25 -12.90 -16.49
N THR A 87 14.86 -12.22 -15.42
CA THR A 87 14.87 -10.74 -15.35
C THR A 87 16.16 -10.20 -14.74
N GLY A 88 16.83 -10.99 -13.89
CA GLY A 88 17.96 -10.57 -13.06
C GLY A 88 17.53 -9.71 -11.86
N LEU A 89 16.22 -9.57 -11.61
CA LEU A 89 15.65 -8.70 -10.58
C LEU A 89 14.76 -9.50 -9.61
N ALA A 90 14.54 -8.94 -8.44
CA ALA A 90 13.41 -9.21 -7.58
C ALA A 90 12.65 -7.90 -7.33
N ALA A 91 11.37 -7.99 -7.00
CA ALA A 91 10.50 -6.83 -6.80
C ALA A 91 9.51 -7.12 -5.65
N PRO A 92 10.00 -7.28 -4.39
CA PRO A 92 9.16 -7.58 -3.23
C PRO A 92 8.22 -6.40 -2.94
N MET A 93 6.91 -6.66 -3.00
CA MET A 93 5.84 -5.74 -2.65
C MET A 93 5.24 -6.13 -1.28
N GLY A 94 3.98 -6.51 -1.23
CA GLY A 94 3.35 -6.99 -0.01
C GLY A 94 4.04 -8.21 0.58
N ILE A 95 4.14 -8.23 1.91
CA ILE A 95 4.73 -9.31 2.70
C ILE A 95 3.85 -9.68 3.88
N CYS A 96 3.91 -10.94 4.31
CA CYS A 96 3.33 -11.35 5.58
C CYS A 96 4.09 -12.56 6.16
N PHE A 97 4.05 -12.70 7.48
CA PHE A 97 4.57 -13.89 8.15
C PHE A 97 3.52 -14.99 8.23
N GLY A 98 3.98 -16.23 8.14
CA GLY A 98 3.22 -17.41 8.50
C GLY A 98 3.49 -17.83 9.96
N PRO A 99 2.80 -18.90 10.42
CA PRO A 99 2.80 -19.29 11.83
C PRO A 99 4.15 -19.83 12.31
N GLU A 100 4.99 -20.36 11.43
CA GLU A 100 6.31 -20.92 11.76
C GLU A 100 7.44 -19.88 11.63
N GLY A 101 7.09 -18.62 11.30
CA GLY A 101 8.03 -17.51 11.12
C GLY A 101 8.61 -17.42 9.70
N GLU A 102 8.08 -18.18 8.75
CA GLU A 102 8.35 -18.05 7.33
C GLU A 102 7.76 -16.72 6.79
N LEU A 103 8.46 -16.09 5.86
CA LEU A 103 8.02 -14.84 5.24
C LEU A 103 7.51 -15.12 3.83
N TYR A 104 6.26 -14.74 3.56
CA TYR A 104 5.68 -14.76 2.22
C TYR A 104 5.86 -13.41 1.55
N VAL A 105 6.21 -13.41 0.26
CA VAL A 105 6.56 -12.21 -0.49
C VAL A 105 5.89 -12.25 -1.86
N CYS A 106 5.14 -11.22 -2.18
CA CYS A 106 4.74 -10.94 -3.56
C CYS A 106 5.92 -10.34 -4.32
N ASP A 107 6.44 -11.05 -5.31
CA ASP A 107 7.51 -10.59 -6.17
C ASP A 107 6.91 -10.11 -7.50
N ASN A 108 6.70 -8.80 -7.63
CA ASN A 108 5.99 -8.18 -8.75
C ASN A 108 6.94 -7.87 -9.92
N GLN A 109 7.24 -8.86 -10.73
CA GLN A 109 8.12 -8.69 -11.90
C GLN A 109 7.51 -7.83 -13.01
N GLY A 110 6.17 -7.70 -13.03
CA GLY A 110 5.43 -6.92 -14.03
C GLY A 110 5.42 -5.41 -13.81
N TRP A 111 5.91 -4.92 -12.66
CA TRP A 111 5.81 -3.52 -12.24
C TRP A 111 6.26 -2.48 -13.28
N SER A 112 7.28 -2.79 -14.06
CA SER A 112 7.85 -1.87 -15.07
C SER A 112 7.09 -1.86 -16.39
N GLY A 113 6.11 -2.75 -16.58
CA GLY A 113 5.45 -2.97 -17.88
C GLY A 113 6.36 -3.54 -18.97
N SER A 114 7.56 -4.00 -18.64
CA SER A 114 8.49 -4.57 -19.60
C SER A 114 8.04 -5.94 -20.10
N GLU A 115 8.26 -6.25 -21.37
CA GLU A 115 7.98 -7.58 -21.92
C GLU A 115 8.71 -8.70 -21.16
N LYS A 116 9.96 -8.43 -20.71
CA LYS A 116 10.77 -9.38 -19.97
C LYS A 116 10.17 -9.78 -18.63
N GLY A 117 9.50 -8.83 -17.96
CA GLY A 117 8.83 -9.04 -16.66
C GLY A 117 7.36 -9.46 -16.78
N ALA A 118 6.77 -9.40 -17.96
CA ALA A 118 5.36 -9.70 -18.18
C ALA A 118 5.03 -11.16 -17.82
N ASN A 119 4.06 -11.35 -16.91
CA ASN A 119 3.65 -12.66 -16.38
C ASN A 119 4.82 -13.46 -15.75
N GLU A 120 5.78 -12.78 -15.14
CA GLU A 120 6.91 -13.40 -14.43
C GLU A 120 6.81 -13.21 -12.91
N GLY A 121 5.75 -12.58 -12.42
CA GLY A 121 5.49 -12.40 -11.00
C GLY A 121 5.42 -13.73 -10.26
N ARG A 122 5.85 -13.72 -9.00
CA ARG A 122 5.95 -14.91 -8.15
C ARG A 122 5.35 -14.64 -6.77
N LEU A 123 4.82 -15.70 -6.15
CA LEU A 123 4.62 -15.76 -4.70
C LEU A 123 5.77 -16.60 -4.13
N LEU A 124 6.57 -15.99 -3.28
CA LEU A 124 7.73 -16.63 -2.65
C LEU A 124 7.44 -16.95 -1.18
N ARG A 125 8.02 -18.06 -0.70
CA ARG A 125 8.19 -18.38 0.71
C ARG A 125 9.66 -18.35 1.04
N LEU A 126 10.05 -17.55 2.03
CA LEU A 126 11.40 -17.45 2.56
C LEU A 126 11.44 -18.09 3.95
N ASP A 127 12.23 -19.13 4.12
CA ASP A 127 12.41 -19.82 5.39
C ASP A 127 13.72 -19.37 6.03
N PHE A 128 13.68 -19.17 7.36
CA PHE A 128 14.82 -18.65 8.12
C PHE A 128 15.22 -19.61 9.25
N LYS A 129 16.53 -19.68 9.50
CA LYS A 129 17.10 -20.31 10.70
C LYS A 129 18.13 -19.34 11.29
N ASP A 130 18.01 -19.06 12.57
CA ASP A 130 18.89 -18.11 13.28
C ASP A 130 19.00 -16.75 12.56
N ASP A 131 17.85 -16.23 12.12
CA ASP A 131 17.69 -15.00 11.34
C ASP A 131 18.38 -14.99 9.96
N LYS A 132 18.87 -16.14 9.46
CA LYS A 132 19.48 -16.29 8.14
C LYS A 132 18.55 -17.03 7.19
N LEU A 133 18.42 -16.51 5.97
CA LEU A 133 17.67 -17.18 4.90
C LEU A 133 18.31 -18.56 4.60
N THR A 134 17.49 -19.60 4.69
CA THR A 134 17.92 -20.98 4.41
C THR A 134 17.35 -21.50 3.11
N THR A 135 16.09 -21.14 2.81
CA THR A 135 15.38 -21.61 1.62
C THR A 135 14.52 -20.53 1.04
N CYS A 136 14.45 -20.43 -0.29
CA CYS A 136 13.48 -19.66 -1.03
C CYS A 136 12.69 -20.61 -1.91
N THR A 137 11.41 -20.80 -1.59
CA THR A 137 10.50 -21.66 -2.35
C THR A 137 9.58 -20.78 -3.19
N VAL A 138 9.45 -21.08 -4.49
CA VAL A 138 8.45 -20.48 -5.37
C VAL A 138 7.15 -21.24 -5.18
N ILE A 139 6.17 -20.65 -4.50
CA ILE A 139 4.83 -21.21 -4.33
C ILE A 139 4.08 -21.14 -5.66
N ALA A 140 4.02 -19.95 -6.24
CA ALA A 140 3.38 -19.72 -7.53
C ALA A 140 4.24 -18.82 -8.42
N SER A 141 4.14 -19.02 -9.72
CA SER A 141 4.81 -18.26 -10.78
C SER A 141 3.85 -17.97 -11.93
N GLY A 142 4.26 -17.12 -12.87
CA GLY A 142 3.41 -16.75 -13.99
C GLY A 142 2.41 -15.64 -13.66
N MET A 143 2.49 -15.04 -12.48
CA MET A 143 1.60 -13.97 -12.05
C MET A 143 1.88 -12.68 -12.83
N GLU A 144 0.85 -11.89 -13.09
CA GLU A 144 0.98 -10.66 -13.86
C GLU A 144 1.46 -9.50 -12.97
N HIS A 145 0.72 -9.18 -11.90
CA HIS A 145 1.01 -8.12 -10.94
C HIS A 145 0.64 -8.54 -9.51
N PRO A 146 1.35 -9.51 -8.89
CA PRO A 146 1.09 -9.87 -7.49
C PRO A 146 1.49 -8.70 -6.59
N ASN A 147 0.60 -8.28 -5.69
CA ASN A 147 0.80 -7.08 -4.87
C ASN A 147 0.70 -7.38 -3.37
N GLY A 148 -0.48 -7.42 -2.79
CA GLY A 148 -0.67 -7.71 -1.37
C GLY A 148 -0.75 -9.21 -1.08
N VAL A 149 -0.26 -9.63 0.10
CA VAL A 149 -0.39 -11.01 0.59
C VAL A 149 -0.75 -11.03 2.07
N LYS A 150 -1.68 -11.92 2.45
CA LYS A 150 -2.02 -12.21 3.86
C LYS A 150 -2.18 -13.72 4.08
N TYR A 151 -1.67 -14.18 5.21
CA TYR A 151 -1.94 -15.51 5.73
C TYR A 151 -3.18 -15.46 6.62
N HIS A 152 -4.18 -16.31 6.35
CA HIS A 152 -5.38 -16.41 7.16
C HIS A 152 -5.95 -17.83 7.13
N ASN A 153 -6.23 -18.40 8.31
CA ASN A 153 -6.85 -19.72 8.49
C ASN A 153 -6.20 -20.83 7.63
N GLY A 154 -4.85 -20.90 7.66
CA GLY A 154 -4.10 -21.95 6.96
C GLY A 154 -3.95 -21.73 5.45
N MET A 155 -4.33 -20.57 4.93
CA MET A 155 -4.24 -20.22 3.52
C MET A 155 -3.55 -18.88 3.29
N LEU A 156 -2.96 -18.71 2.13
CA LEU A 156 -2.39 -17.46 1.65
C LEU A 156 -3.37 -16.85 0.63
N TYR A 157 -3.65 -15.57 0.81
CA TYR A 157 -4.48 -14.79 -0.11
C TYR A 157 -3.61 -13.70 -0.73
N VAL A 158 -3.65 -13.62 -2.07
CA VAL A 158 -2.79 -12.73 -2.85
C VAL A 158 -3.64 -11.88 -3.78
N THR A 159 -3.50 -10.56 -3.70
CA THR A 159 -4.08 -9.67 -4.71
C THR A 159 -3.20 -9.65 -5.95
N GLN A 160 -3.85 -9.62 -7.10
CA GLN A 160 -3.21 -9.40 -8.39
C GLN A 160 -3.87 -8.21 -9.06
N SER A 161 -3.12 -7.12 -9.21
CA SER A 161 -3.65 -5.83 -9.62
C SER A 161 -4.07 -5.76 -11.08
N SER A 162 -3.64 -6.73 -11.90
CA SER A 162 -4.01 -6.85 -13.31
C SER A 162 -4.15 -8.30 -13.73
N LEU A 163 -5.19 -8.58 -14.49
CA LEU A 163 -5.48 -9.87 -15.16
C LEU A 163 -5.82 -9.59 -16.64
N SER A 164 -4.81 -9.20 -17.41
CA SER A 164 -4.98 -8.70 -18.79
C SER A 164 -5.62 -9.71 -19.75
N LYS A 165 -5.53 -11.01 -19.43
CA LYS A 165 -6.16 -12.10 -20.20
C LYS A 165 -7.66 -12.24 -19.93
N ILE A 166 -8.14 -11.74 -18.80
CA ILE A 166 -9.57 -11.73 -18.47
C ILE A 166 -10.16 -10.41 -18.96
N LYS A 167 -11.06 -10.50 -19.95
CA LYS A 167 -11.68 -9.30 -20.52
C LYS A 167 -12.99 -8.99 -19.84
N ASP A 168 -13.19 -7.72 -19.51
CA ASP A 168 -14.49 -7.16 -19.15
C ASP A 168 -15.17 -6.60 -20.41
N PRO A 169 -16.50 -6.75 -20.58
CA PRO A 169 -17.20 -6.22 -21.76
C PRO A 169 -17.06 -4.72 -21.96
N SER A 170 -16.85 -3.94 -20.89
CA SER A 170 -16.59 -2.49 -20.96
C SER A 170 -15.17 -2.12 -21.36
N GLY A 171 -14.26 -3.09 -21.52
CA GLY A 171 -12.85 -2.88 -21.81
C GLY A 171 -12.01 -2.44 -20.61
N LYS A 172 -12.60 -2.38 -19.41
CA LYS A 172 -11.93 -1.98 -18.18
C LYS A 172 -11.04 -3.08 -17.62
N LEU A 173 -10.07 -2.69 -16.81
CA LEU A 173 -9.14 -3.61 -16.17
C LEU A 173 -9.85 -4.54 -15.19
N VAL A 174 -9.50 -5.82 -15.29
CA VAL A 174 -9.88 -6.86 -14.33
C VAL A 174 -8.68 -7.16 -13.43
N SER A 175 -8.94 -7.26 -12.15
CA SER A 175 -7.99 -7.68 -11.12
C SER A 175 -8.56 -8.87 -10.35
N GLY A 176 -7.77 -9.54 -9.50
CA GLY A 176 -8.27 -10.72 -8.81
C GLY A 176 -7.55 -11.03 -7.50
N VAL A 177 -8.13 -12.02 -6.80
CA VAL A 177 -7.56 -12.61 -5.59
C VAL A 177 -7.29 -14.08 -5.85
N TYR A 178 -6.05 -14.48 -5.63
CA TYR A 178 -5.60 -15.87 -5.62
C TYR A 178 -5.52 -16.40 -4.21
N ARG A 179 -5.74 -17.72 -4.07
CA ARG A 179 -5.61 -18.42 -2.79
C ARG A 179 -4.73 -19.65 -2.94
N PHE A 180 -3.70 -19.77 -2.10
CA PHE A 180 -2.74 -20.87 -2.10
C PHE A 180 -2.64 -21.52 -0.71
N LYS A 181 -2.17 -22.76 -0.66
CA LYS A 181 -1.72 -23.35 0.59
C LYS A 181 -0.27 -22.94 0.88
N PRO A 182 0.12 -22.76 2.14
CA PRO A 182 1.52 -22.48 2.51
C PRO A 182 2.49 -23.58 2.05
N THR A 183 1.97 -24.80 1.87
CA THR A 183 2.73 -25.98 1.43
C THR A 183 2.79 -26.14 -0.09
N ASP A 184 2.08 -25.32 -0.85
CA ASP A 184 2.15 -25.37 -2.31
C ASP A 184 3.54 -24.97 -2.81
N SER A 185 3.94 -25.53 -3.95
CA SER A 185 5.18 -25.17 -4.63
C SER A 185 5.08 -25.44 -6.13
N GLY A 186 5.71 -24.58 -6.93
CA GLY A 186 5.81 -24.74 -8.38
C GLY A 186 4.47 -24.62 -9.13
N ILE A 187 3.48 -23.93 -8.56
CA ILE A 187 2.21 -23.69 -9.24
C ILE A 187 2.44 -22.65 -10.34
N ALA A 188 2.15 -22.98 -11.58
CA ALA A 188 2.16 -22.05 -12.69
C ALA A 188 0.72 -21.53 -12.95
N VAL A 189 0.45 -20.27 -12.64
CA VAL A 189 -0.84 -19.65 -12.93
C VAL A 189 -0.91 -19.19 -14.38
N LYS A 190 -2.10 -19.17 -14.95
CA LYS A 190 -2.35 -18.79 -16.34
C LYS A 190 -2.92 -17.38 -16.49
N ASN A 191 -3.34 -16.78 -15.37
CA ASN A 191 -4.06 -15.50 -15.28
C ASN A 191 -5.39 -15.53 -16.04
N THR A 192 -6.10 -16.65 -15.97
CA THR A 192 -7.40 -16.87 -16.59
C THR A 192 -8.42 -17.34 -15.55
N ARG A 193 -9.71 -17.35 -15.93
CA ARG A 193 -10.79 -17.79 -15.03
C ARG A 193 -10.76 -19.30 -14.72
N GLU A 194 -9.98 -20.05 -15.48
CA GLU A 194 -9.78 -21.50 -15.29
C GLU A 194 -8.71 -21.82 -14.25
N ASP A 195 -8.00 -20.81 -13.72
CA ASP A 195 -7.05 -21.02 -12.62
C ASP A 195 -7.81 -21.42 -11.34
N PRO A 196 -7.60 -22.62 -10.80
CA PRO A 196 -8.36 -23.08 -9.63
C PRO A 196 -8.03 -22.28 -8.36
N GLN A 197 -6.93 -21.56 -8.35
CA GLN A 197 -6.51 -20.69 -7.25
C GLN A 197 -7.17 -19.31 -7.31
N LEU A 198 -7.73 -18.88 -8.45
CA LEU A 198 -8.41 -17.60 -8.61
C LEU A 198 -9.82 -17.68 -7.98
N ILE A 199 -10.01 -17.01 -6.85
CA ILE A 199 -11.26 -17.10 -6.07
C ILE A 199 -12.20 -15.92 -6.27
N LEU A 200 -11.70 -14.79 -6.78
CA LEU A 200 -12.48 -13.56 -6.96
C LEU A 200 -11.87 -12.71 -8.07
N THR A 201 -12.72 -12.04 -8.85
CA THR A 201 -12.30 -10.98 -9.78
C THR A 201 -13.10 -9.72 -9.55
N LEU A 202 -12.47 -8.55 -9.68
CA LEU A 202 -13.10 -7.24 -9.63
C LEU A 202 -12.69 -6.41 -10.85
N VAL A 203 -13.56 -5.49 -11.26
CA VAL A 203 -13.33 -4.57 -12.37
C VAL A 203 -13.04 -3.18 -11.79
N THR A 204 -11.96 -2.55 -12.23
CA THR A 204 -11.64 -1.17 -11.86
C THR A 204 -12.46 -0.21 -12.72
N GLN A 205 -13.31 0.59 -12.10
CA GLN A 205 -14.28 1.46 -12.78
C GLN A 205 -13.69 2.79 -13.24
N ASN A 206 -12.68 3.31 -12.51
CA ASN A 206 -12.05 4.59 -12.79
C ASN A 206 -11.27 4.56 -14.12
N PRO A 207 -11.70 5.30 -15.18
CA PRO A 207 -11.05 5.24 -16.49
C PRO A 207 -9.67 5.92 -16.51
N PHE A 208 -9.35 6.72 -15.48
CA PHE A 208 -8.09 7.47 -15.40
C PHE A 208 -7.00 6.76 -14.63
N CYS A 209 -7.39 5.75 -13.83
CA CYS A 209 -6.45 4.92 -13.08
C CYS A 209 -6.86 3.47 -13.21
N GLN A 210 -6.37 2.80 -14.24
CA GLN A 210 -6.62 1.39 -14.50
C GLN A 210 -5.55 0.55 -13.81
N TYR A 211 -5.58 0.54 -12.46
CA TYR A 211 -4.82 -0.32 -11.57
C TYR A 211 -5.77 -0.88 -10.53
N GLY A 212 -5.76 -2.18 -10.31
CA GLY A 212 -6.85 -2.88 -9.63
C GLY A 212 -6.57 -3.17 -8.15
N LEU A 213 -6.82 -4.42 -7.73
CA LEU A 213 -6.67 -4.84 -6.35
C LEU A 213 -5.22 -4.73 -5.89
N ASP A 214 -5.04 -4.12 -4.72
CA ASP A 214 -3.76 -3.83 -4.11
C ASP A 214 -3.73 -4.28 -2.66
N GLY A 215 -4.00 -3.38 -1.70
CA GLY A 215 -4.05 -3.69 -0.28
C GLY A 215 -5.05 -4.80 0.07
N ILE A 216 -4.68 -5.63 1.06
CA ILE A 216 -5.44 -6.79 1.50
C ILE A 216 -5.34 -6.97 3.01
N LEU A 217 -6.46 -7.22 3.68
CA LEU A 217 -6.48 -7.60 5.10
C LEU A 217 -7.73 -8.43 5.44
N PHE A 218 -7.71 -9.09 6.59
CA PHE A 218 -8.88 -9.75 7.17
C PHE A 218 -9.36 -8.99 8.39
N ASP A 219 -10.67 -8.84 8.54
CA ASP A 219 -11.25 -8.27 9.76
C ASP A 219 -11.41 -9.35 10.85
N GLY A 220 -11.80 -8.90 12.06
CA GLY A 220 -11.98 -9.78 13.21
C GLY A 220 -13.12 -10.82 13.07
N LYS A 221 -13.90 -10.76 12.00
CA LYS A 221 -14.94 -11.74 11.64
C LYS A 221 -14.46 -12.77 10.62
N GLY A 222 -13.27 -12.56 10.06
CA GLY A 222 -12.71 -13.35 8.97
C GLY A 222 -13.21 -12.95 7.59
N ASP A 223 -13.83 -11.77 7.46
CA ASP A 223 -14.17 -11.19 6.16
C ASP A 223 -12.91 -10.61 5.52
N LEU A 224 -12.77 -10.79 4.21
CA LEU A 224 -11.65 -10.29 3.43
C LEU A 224 -11.95 -8.86 2.93
N LEU A 225 -11.07 -7.93 3.30
CA LEU A 225 -11.12 -6.54 2.86
C LEU A 225 -10.06 -6.30 1.79
N LEU A 226 -10.48 -5.72 0.67
CA LEU A 226 -9.72 -5.57 -0.56
C LEU A 226 -9.75 -4.12 -1.01
N GLY A 227 -8.59 -3.47 -1.08
CA GLY A 227 -8.43 -2.16 -1.70
C GLY A 227 -8.38 -2.27 -3.22
N ASN A 228 -9.26 -1.57 -3.95
CA ASN A 228 -9.12 -1.36 -5.38
C ASN A 228 -8.47 0.01 -5.59
N PHE A 229 -7.19 -0.01 -5.92
CA PHE A 229 -6.33 1.17 -6.00
C PHE A 229 -6.94 2.28 -6.87
N GLY A 230 -7.23 1.96 -8.12
CA GLY A 230 -7.71 2.95 -9.09
C GLY A 230 -9.07 3.54 -8.74
N ASP A 231 -9.94 2.75 -8.10
CA ASP A 231 -11.28 3.19 -7.72
C ASP A 231 -11.33 3.95 -6.40
N GLY A 232 -10.26 3.91 -5.59
CA GLY A 232 -10.33 4.43 -4.23
C GLY A 232 -11.46 3.76 -3.43
N THR A 233 -11.59 2.43 -3.53
CA THR A 233 -12.66 1.67 -2.87
C THR A 233 -12.10 0.54 -2.04
N ILE A 234 -12.77 0.23 -0.94
CA ILE A 234 -12.55 -1.01 -0.19
C ILE A 234 -13.76 -1.90 -0.41
N HIS A 235 -13.53 -3.13 -0.85
CA HIS A 235 -14.53 -4.17 -0.97
C HIS A 235 -14.45 -5.11 0.23
N ARG A 236 -15.61 -5.61 0.69
CA ARG A 236 -15.69 -6.68 1.69
C ARG A 236 -16.20 -7.93 1.03
N ALA A 237 -15.41 -9.00 1.07
CA ALA A 237 -15.78 -10.33 0.61
C ALA A 237 -16.02 -11.25 1.81
N THR A 238 -17.12 -11.99 1.79
CA THR A 238 -17.52 -12.96 2.83
C THR A 238 -17.43 -14.36 2.31
N PHE A 239 -17.20 -15.33 3.18
CA PHE A 239 -17.01 -16.73 2.83
C PHE A 239 -18.07 -17.63 3.44
N ASP A 240 -18.37 -18.74 2.78
CA ASP A 240 -19.11 -19.85 3.38
C ASP A 240 -18.19 -20.75 4.23
N ALA A 241 -18.77 -21.75 4.88
CA ALA A 241 -18.01 -22.69 5.71
C ALA A 241 -16.99 -23.54 4.93
N ALA A 242 -17.15 -23.65 3.61
CA ALA A 242 -16.20 -24.33 2.71
C ALA A 242 -15.08 -23.40 2.22
N GLY A 243 -15.14 -22.10 2.59
CA GLY A 243 -14.17 -21.10 2.18
C GLY A 243 -14.39 -20.54 0.78
N ASN A 244 -15.60 -20.70 0.20
CA ASN A 244 -15.94 -20.07 -1.07
C ASN A 244 -16.44 -18.64 -0.83
N VAL A 245 -16.10 -17.72 -1.73
CA VAL A 245 -16.63 -16.35 -1.69
C VAL A 245 -18.11 -16.38 -2.03
N VAL A 246 -18.95 -15.94 -1.09
CA VAL A 246 -20.42 -15.87 -1.27
C VAL A 246 -20.94 -14.47 -1.53
N SER A 247 -20.16 -13.45 -1.17
CA SER A 247 -20.52 -12.06 -1.43
C SER A 247 -19.25 -11.22 -1.54
N CYS A 248 -19.25 -10.22 -2.43
CA CYS A 248 -18.25 -9.17 -2.47
C CYS A 248 -18.95 -7.85 -2.78
N LYS A 249 -18.87 -6.88 -1.85
CA LYS A 249 -19.56 -5.60 -1.94
C LYS A 249 -18.65 -4.46 -1.55
N VAL A 250 -18.89 -3.28 -2.11
CA VAL A 250 -18.23 -2.05 -1.67
C VAL A 250 -18.57 -1.80 -0.21
N PHE A 251 -17.55 -1.69 0.63
CA PHE A 251 -17.63 -1.37 2.05
C PHE A 251 -17.40 0.11 2.30
N ALA A 252 -16.38 0.69 1.64
CA ALA A 252 -16.07 2.10 1.69
C ALA A 252 -15.60 2.57 0.30
N LYS A 253 -15.79 3.83 0.00
CA LYS A 253 -15.39 4.41 -1.29
C LYS A 253 -14.97 5.85 -1.16
N THR A 254 -14.16 6.30 -2.11
CA THR A 254 -13.83 7.71 -2.31
C THR A 254 -15.09 8.57 -2.49
N ASP A 255 -14.98 9.84 -2.13
CA ASP A 255 -15.97 10.85 -2.49
C ASP A 255 -15.66 11.55 -3.83
N PHE A 256 -14.63 11.08 -4.56
CA PHE A 256 -14.27 11.60 -5.86
C PHE A 256 -15.18 11.05 -6.96
N ASP A 257 -15.75 11.96 -7.73
CA ASP A 257 -16.54 11.63 -8.92
C ASP A 257 -15.67 11.67 -10.18
N TYR A 258 -15.40 10.49 -10.78
CA TYR A 258 -14.64 10.40 -12.03
C TYR A 258 -15.52 10.49 -13.28
N SER A 259 -16.83 10.72 -13.16
CA SER A 259 -17.76 10.75 -14.29
C SER A 259 -17.58 11.96 -15.19
N ASP A 260 -16.99 13.05 -14.67
CA ASP A 260 -16.65 14.26 -15.44
C ASP A 260 -15.13 14.52 -15.49
N PRO A 261 -14.44 13.93 -16.48
CA PRO A 261 -13.00 14.12 -16.65
C PRO A 261 -12.61 15.44 -17.34
N SER A 262 -13.58 16.13 -17.94
CA SER A 262 -13.30 17.29 -18.80
C SER A 262 -13.17 18.60 -18.01
N GLY A 263 -13.47 18.59 -16.72
CA GLY A 263 -13.37 19.77 -15.85
C GLY A 263 -11.94 20.28 -15.75
N LYS A 264 -11.72 21.56 -16.03
CA LYS A 264 -10.41 22.23 -15.90
C LYS A 264 -9.81 22.13 -14.49
N ASP A 265 -10.63 21.79 -13.51
CA ASP A 265 -10.31 21.64 -12.09
C ASP A 265 -10.21 20.16 -11.64
N PHE A 266 -10.14 19.21 -12.59
CA PHE A 266 -10.09 17.75 -12.28
C PHE A 266 -9.02 17.41 -11.24
N LEU A 267 -7.76 17.83 -11.47
CA LEU A 267 -6.66 17.59 -10.54
C LEU A 267 -6.91 18.24 -9.18
N GLN A 268 -7.42 19.47 -9.15
CA GLN A 268 -7.71 20.17 -7.92
C GLN A 268 -8.82 19.48 -7.12
N ARG A 269 -9.83 18.93 -7.77
CA ARG A 269 -10.88 18.13 -7.14
C ARG A 269 -10.33 16.79 -6.64
N ALA A 270 -9.51 16.14 -7.47
CA ALA A 270 -8.91 14.86 -7.16
C ALA A 270 -8.02 14.90 -5.90
N THR A 271 -7.18 15.94 -5.76
CA THR A 271 -6.30 16.10 -4.59
C THR A 271 -7.05 16.46 -3.30
N LYS A 272 -8.31 16.84 -3.38
CA LYS A 272 -9.18 17.11 -2.23
C LYS A 272 -10.07 15.93 -1.86
N ALA A 273 -10.15 14.92 -2.72
CA ALA A 273 -10.96 13.74 -2.48
C ALA A 273 -10.39 12.91 -1.32
N LYS A 274 -11.28 12.29 -0.55
CA LYS A 274 -10.89 11.34 0.49
C LYS A 274 -10.70 9.97 -0.11
N MET A 275 -9.59 9.31 0.21
CA MET A 275 -9.28 7.96 -0.25
C MET A 275 -9.36 7.85 -1.78
N ARG A 276 -8.59 8.68 -2.46
CA ARG A 276 -8.56 8.69 -3.93
C ARG A 276 -7.99 7.40 -4.49
N THR A 277 -6.97 6.86 -3.83
CA THR A 277 -6.38 5.56 -4.13
C THR A 277 -6.29 4.71 -2.86
N THR A 278 -6.24 3.39 -3.01
CA THR A 278 -6.11 2.47 -1.88
C THR A 278 -4.92 1.56 -2.13
N ASP A 279 -3.75 1.98 -1.64
CA ASP A 279 -2.54 1.14 -1.60
C ASP A 279 -2.60 0.21 -0.38
N GLY A 280 -1.54 0.02 0.36
CA GLY A 280 -1.52 -0.81 1.55
C GLY A 280 -2.53 -0.40 2.63
N MET A 281 -2.91 -1.35 3.47
CA MET A 281 -3.91 -1.15 4.52
C MET A 281 -3.57 -1.93 5.78
N CYS A 282 -3.88 -1.33 6.96
CA CYS A 282 -3.91 -2.03 8.24
C CYS A 282 -5.19 -1.70 9.02
N MET A 283 -5.45 -2.47 10.09
CA MET A 283 -6.62 -2.29 10.93
C MET A 283 -6.21 -2.26 12.40
N ASP A 284 -6.86 -1.41 13.21
CA ASP A 284 -6.72 -1.40 14.66
C ASP A 284 -7.71 -2.36 15.34
N ASP A 285 -7.53 -2.55 16.66
CA ASP A 285 -8.40 -3.42 17.48
C ASP A 285 -9.85 -2.92 17.57
N ALA A 286 -10.08 -1.64 17.29
CA ALA A 286 -11.42 -1.05 17.22
C ALA A 286 -12.09 -1.25 15.85
N GLY A 287 -11.39 -1.85 14.89
CA GLY A 287 -11.88 -2.11 13.54
C GLY A 287 -11.79 -0.90 12.60
N ASN A 288 -11.04 0.14 12.96
CA ASN A 288 -10.73 1.21 12.01
C ASN A 288 -9.65 0.74 11.03
N ILE A 289 -9.86 0.98 9.75
CA ILE A 289 -8.89 0.69 8.69
C ILE A 289 -8.11 1.96 8.39
N TYR A 290 -6.80 1.85 8.34
CA TYR A 290 -5.90 2.91 7.88
C TYR A 290 -5.39 2.54 6.50
N VAL A 291 -5.52 3.45 5.56
CA VAL A 291 -5.27 3.23 4.13
C VAL A 291 -4.25 4.22 3.63
N ALA A 292 -3.24 3.76 2.93
CA ALA A 292 -2.36 4.63 2.18
C ALA A 292 -3.11 5.17 0.95
N ASP A 293 -3.42 6.46 0.96
CA ASP A 293 -3.91 7.20 -0.22
C ASP A 293 -2.71 7.75 -0.97
N PHE A 294 -2.12 6.85 -1.74
CA PHE A 294 -0.88 7.04 -2.47
C PHE A 294 -0.86 8.31 -3.33
N SER A 295 -1.90 8.52 -4.14
CA SER A 295 -1.98 9.67 -5.05
C SER A 295 -2.13 11.00 -4.33
N ASN A 296 -2.75 11.01 -3.16
CA ASN A 296 -3.00 12.23 -2.38
C ASN A 296 -1.94 12.52 -1.33
N ASN A 297 -0.88 11.70 -1.24
CA ASN A 297 0.12 11.81 -0.19
C ASN A 297 -0.53 11.84 1.20
N ALA A 298 -1.45 10.91 1.44
CA ALA A 298 -2.30 10.92 2.63
C ALA A 298 -2.46 9.53 3.26
N ILE A 299 -2.82 9.52 4.54
CA ILE A 299 -3.41 8.36 5.20
C ILE A 299 -4.86 8.67 5.48
N THR A 300 -5.74 7.80 5.00
CA THR A 300 -7.17 7.88 5.29
C THR A 300 -7.55 6.85 6.36
N LYS A 301 -8.57 7.20 7.15
CA LYS A 301 -9.18 6.33 8.15
C LYS A 301 -10.58 5.97 7.70
N VAL A 302 -10.88 4.68 7.70
CA VAL A 302 -12.22 4.16 7.45
C VAL A 302 -12.72 3.52 8.74
N SER A 303 -13.82 4.06 9.28
CA SER A 303 -14.41 3.53 10.51
C SER A 303 -15.16 2.22 10.27
N PRO A 304 -15.52 1.45 11.33
CA PRO A 304 -16.21 0.17 11.19
C PRO A 304 -17.54 0.21 10.44
N ASN A 305 -18.15 1.39 10.32
CA ASN A 305 -19.38 1.60 9.54
C ASN A 305 -19.12 2.05 8.09
N GLY A 306 -17.86 2.10 7.64
CA GLY A 306 -17.47 2.48 6.27
C GLY A 306 -17.31 4.00 6.04
N THR A 307 -17.39 4.83 7.10
CA THR A 307 -17.19 6.29 6.95
C THR A 307 -15.70 6.59 6.72
N VAL A 308 -15.40 7.32 5.65
CA VAL A 308 -14.05 7.71 5.24
C VAL A 308 -13.70 9.11 5.75
N SER A 309 -12.52 9.25 6.32
CA SER A 309 -11.95 10.54 6.74
C SER A 309 -10.46 10.60 6.43
N VAL A 310 -9.94 11.77 6.10
CA VAL A 310 -8.49 11.98 5.98
C VAL A 310 -7.92 12.11 7.40
N LEU A 311 -6.99 11.23 7.75
CA LEU A 311 -6.30 11.28 9.03
C LEU A 311 -5.11 12.25 8.96
N ARG A 312 -4.34 12.18 7.88
CA ARG A 312 -3.23 13.06 7.58
C ARG A 312 -3.05 13.18 6.05
N GLN A 313 -2.74 14.37 5.59
CA GLN A 313 -2.30 14.64 4.22
C GLN A 313 -1.17 15.66 4.30
N ASP A 314 -0.07 15.39 3.61
CA ASP A 314 1.08 16.30 3.55
C ASP A 314 1.27 16.83 2.11
N PRO A 315 1.89 17.99 1.94
CA PRO A 315 2.33 18.47 0.62
C PRO A 315 3.46 17.60 0.08
N ASP A 316 3.85 17.84 -1.17
CA ASP A 316 5.07 17.26 -1.75
C ASP A 316 6.31 17.56 -0.89
N GLY A 317 7.12 16.55 -0.62
CA GLY A 317 8.30 16.65 0.23
C GLY A 317 9.10 15.35 0.26
N ASP A 318 10.27 15.39 0.88
CA ASP A 318 11.25 14.30 0.95
C ASP A 318 11.07 13.35 2.16
N GLY A 319 10.04 13.55 2.97
CA GLY A 319 9.83 12.79 4.21
C GLY A 319 10.82 13.09 5.34
N MET A 320 11.90 13.84 5.10
CA MET A 320 12.95 14.11 6.10
C MET A 320 12.49 15.00 7.27
N ASN A 321 11.39 15.70 7.10
CA ASN A 321 10.71 16.44 8.16
C ASN A 321 9.64 15.59 8.90
N GLY A 322 9.62 14.26 8.73
CA GLY A 322 8.60 13.34 9.26
C GLY A 322 7.28 13.41 8.53
N GLY A 323 7.23 14.08 7.36
CA GLY A 323 6.10 14.11 6.45
C GLY A 323 5.90 12.78 5.74
N LEU A 324 4.70 12.60 5.17
CA LEU A 324 4.45 11.56 4.20
C LEU A 324 5.19 11.90 2.90
N ASN A 325 5.69 10.87 2.23
CA ASN A 325 6.31 10.97 0.91
C ASN A 325 5.83 9.80 0.06
N GLN A 326 4.63 9.94 -0.47
CA GLN A 326 3.92 8.93 -1.25
C GLN A 326 3.80 7.59 -0.49
N PRO A 327 2.88 7.51 0.49
CA PRO A 327 2.77 6.36 1.39
C PRO A 327 2.38 5.09 0.63
N GLY A 328 3.11 3.98 0.87
CA GLY A 328 2.81 2.65 0.33
C GLY A 328 2.01 1.80 1.32
N GLU A 329 2.56 1.50 2.48
CA GLU A 329 1.92 0.62 3.48
C GLU A 329 1.86 1.29 4.86
N PRO A 330 0.70 1.38 5.51
CA PRO A 330 0.58 1.67 6.94
C PRO A 330 0.59 0.37 7.75
N ILE A 331 1.18 0.39 8.93
CA ILE A 331 1.14 -0.71 9.89
C ILE A 331 1.05 -0.20 11.32
N ILE A 332 0.33 -0.93 12.19
CA ILE A 332 0.36 -0.65 13.62
C ILE A 332 1.50 -1.44 14.23
N TRP A 333 2.51 -0.73 14.74
CA TRP A 333 3.66 -1.32 15.37
C TRP A 333 3.93 -0.68 16.73
N ARG A 334 3.89 -1.50 17.79
CA ARG A 334 4.09 -1.06 19.17
C ARG A 334 3.24 0.15 19.55
N GLY A 335 1.95 0.10 19.16
CA GLY A 335 0.96 1.14 19.44
C GLY A 335 1.08 2.42 18.60
N ARG A 336 1.91 2.43 17.57
CA ARG A 336 2.10 3.55 16.65
C ARG A 336 1.65 3.18 15.25
N LEU A 337 1.04 4.11 14.54
CA LEU A 337 0.78 3.97 13.12
C LEU A 337 2.03 4.41 12.36
N VAL A 338 2.77 3.42 11.82
CA VAL A 338 3.99 3.62 11.03
C VAL A 338 3.63 3.46 9.56
N VAL A 339 4.27 4.25 8.70
CA VAL A 339 3.98 4.32 7.26
C VAL A 339 5.28 4.24 6.48
N SER A 340 5.36 3.35 5.49
CA SER A 340 6.44 3.36 4.50
C SER A 340 6.20 4.45 3.46
N ASN A 341 7.24 5.22 3.15
CA ASN A 341 7.22 6.24 2.12
C ASN A 341 7.81 5.66 0.84
N PHE A 342 6.93 5.27 -0.08
CA PHE A 342 7.29 4.58 -1.32
C PHE A 342 8.10 5.43 -2.29
N ASP A 343 7.76 6.72 -2.37
CA ASP A 343 8.48 7.74 -3.14
C ASP A 343 8.76 7.39 -4.61
N ALA A 344 7.87 6.64 -5.24
CA ALA A 344 7.96 6.38 -6.66
C ALA A 344 6.97 7.24 -7.42
N VAL A 345 7.43 8.30 -8.04
CA VAL A 345 6.59 9.20 -8.83
C VAL A 345 6.08 8.48 -10.07
N ILE A 346 4.93 7.80 -9.94
CA ILE A 346 4.28 7.03 -11.01
C ILE A 346 2.91 7.67 -11.33
N GLY A 347 2.61 7.89 -12.62
CA GLY A 347 1.32 8.43 -13.09
C GLY A 347 1.23 9.96 -13.05
N PRO A 348 0.20 10.58 -13.67
CA PRO A 348 0.18 12.02 -13.87
C PRO A 348 -0.42 12.82 -12.73
N ASP A 349 -1.22 12.25 -11.86
CA ASP A 349 -2.14 12.98 -10.98
C ASP A 349 -1.82 12.86 -9.51
N LYS A 350 -0.60 13.12 -9.08
CA LYS A 350 -0.23 12.97 -7.68
C LYS A 350 0.25 14.25 -7.06
N VAL A 351 0.24 14.24 -5.72
CA VAL A 351 0.81 15.31 -4.92
C VAL A 351 2.33 15.30 -5.04
N ASN A 352 2.96 14.12 -4.95
CA ASN A 352 4.41 14.00 -5.05
C ASN A 352 4.89 14.10 -6.50
N THR A 353 5.91 14.93 -6.73
CA THR A 353 6.42 15.27 -8.07
C THR A 353 7.88 14.90 -8.28
N LYS A 354 8.60 14.54 -7.21
CA LYS A 354 10.02 14.23 -7.22
C LYS A 354 10.27 12.87 -6.61
N LYS A 355 11.31 12.21 -7.06
CA LYS A 355 11.94 11.08 -6.37
C LYS A 355 13.05 11.64 -5.49
N ASP A 356 12.98 11.35 -4.21
CA ASP A 356 13.96 11.83 -3.24
C ASP A 356 14.99 10.74 -2.91
N ALA A 357 16.24 11.12 -2.66
CA ALA A 357 17.34 10.15 -2.59
C ALA A 357 17.33 9.32 -1.30
N THR A 358 16.72 9.81 -0.22
CA THR A 358 16.75 9.15 1.09
C THR A 358 15.35 8.65 1.45
N CYS A 359 15.21 7.32 1.56
CA CYS A 359 13.94 6.71 1.95
C CYS A 359 13.69 6.83 3.44
N THR A 360 12.43 7.00 3.83
CA THR A 360 12.02 7.20 5.21
C THR A 360 10.81 6.35 5.59
N LEU A 361 10.63 6.15 6.90
CA LEU A 361 9.34 5.82 7.49
C LEU A 361 8.79 7.05 8.19
N SER A 362 7.49 7.24 8.10
CA SER A 362 6.76 8.26 8.85
C SER A 362 5.96 7.63 9.99
N THR A 363 5.56 8.43 10.98
CA THR A 363 4.58 8.01 12.00
C THR A 363 3.46 9.02 12.09
N ILE A 364 2.27 8.54 12.37
CA ILE A 364 1.09 9.36 12.61
C ILE A 364 0.72 9.21 14.08
N GLU A 365 0.78 10.30 14.80
CA GLU A 365 0.27 10.39 16.17
C GLU A 365 -1.26 10.48 16.12
N ASN A 366 -1.94 9.62 16.88
CA ASN A 366 -3.40 9.61 17.00
C ASN A 366 -3.88 10.76 17.89
#